data_e4afadd2add7a6ec034cfa0b66dec6fd
#
_entry.id   e4afadd2add7a6ec034cfa0b66dec6fd
#
_cell.length_a   1.000
_cell.length_b   1.000
_cell.length_c   1.000
_cell.angle_alpha   90.00
_cell.angle_beta   90.00
_cell.angle_gamma   90.00
#
_symmetry.space_group_name_H-M   'P 1'
#
loop_
_entity.id
_entity.type
_entity.pdbx_description
1 polymer ?
#
loop_
_entity_poly.entity_id
_entity_poly.type
_entity_poly.pdbx_seq_one_letter_code
_entity_poly.pdbx_strand_id
1 'polypeptide(L)'
;RVRDMLRMFRTINGQVEQIQKPENGSWLCLSDPTDVELANVSMETGVDLADLRAPLDDEERSRVDVEDDYTMIIVDIPTVEERGGRDWYETIPLSIIITQSAIITVCMQDTPVLHPFMEGTIRGFNTYMKTRFILQILYRNATMYLRYLRIIDRESDKLELKLRHSMQNREILMLLELSKTLVYFTTSLKSNEIVMEKLTTLPRIKQYPEDEDLLDDVITENKQAIEMANIYSGVLANMTDAFASIVSNNLNNVMRIFTIISITLSIPTLIFSMYGMNFQEGMLGMPLTDKPWGFAVIIGISLVVSAIVTWFLTRSRMFK
;
A
#
# COMPACT_ATOMS: atom_id res chain seq x y z
N ARG A 1 0.79 -6.34 32.69
CA ARG A 1 -0.67 -6.16 32.71
C ARG A 1 -1.23 -7.20 31.77
N VAL A 2 -1.96 -8.18 32.31
CA VAL A 2 -2.81 -9.08 31.51
C VAL A 2 -3.80 -8.15 30.81
N ARG A 3 -3.73 -8.00 29.49
CA ARG A 3 -4.77 -7.31 28.71
C ARG A 3 -5.96 -8.26 28.73
N ASP A 4 -7.09 -7.87 29.33
CA ASP A 4 -8.36 -8.55 29.14
C ASP A 4 -8.69 -8.48 27.65
N MET A 5 -8.56 -9.60 26.95
CA MET A 5 -8.80 -9.72 25.52
C MET A 5 -10.30 -9.74 25.21
N LEU A 6 -11.11 -10.14 26.19
CA LEU A 6 -12.58 -10.04 26.17
C LEU A 6 -13.03 -8.82 27.00
N ARG A 7 -13.62 -7.85 26.36
CA ARG A 7 -14.24 -6.67 26.98
C ARG A 7 -15.74 -6.68 26.68
N MET A 8 -16.56 -6.42 27.68
CA MET A 8 -18.01 -6.41 27.55
C MET A 8 -18.56 -5.03 27.87
N PHE A 9 -19.46 -4.55 27.03
CA PHE A 9 -20.03 -3.20 27.13
C PHE A 9 -21.56 -3.25 27.07
N ARG A 10 -22.21 -2.30 27.72
CA ARG A 10 -23.65 -2.09 27.63
C ARG A 10 -23.94 -0.61 27.74
N THR A 11 -24.93 -0.14 26.98
CA THR A 11 -25.42 1.22 27.14
C THR A 11 -26.44 1.28 28.29
N ILE A 12 -26.10 2.05 29.32
CA ILE A 12 -26.95 2.28 30.52
C ILE A 12 -27.19 3.80 30.60
N ASN A 13 -28.44 4.21 30.62
CA ASN A 13 -28.83 5.65 30.68
C ASN A 13 -28.16 6.52 29.59
N GLY A 14 -27.92 5.95 28.40
CA GLY A 14 -27.30 6.68 27.28
C GLY A 14 -25.77 6.76 27.32
N GLN A 15 -25.12 6.13 28.30
CA GLN A 15 -23.67 6.03 28.41
C GLN A 15 -23.21 4.58 28.22
N VAL A 16 -22.07 4.38 27.59
CA VAL A 16 -21.46 3.06 27.41
C VAL A 16 -20.66 2.72 28.64
N GLU A 17 -21.05 1.64 29.31
CA GLU A 17 -20.39 1.16 30.52
C GLU A 17 -19.81 -0.23 30.28
N GLN A 18 -18.63 -0.50 30.84
CA GLN A 18 -18.04 -1.82 30.82
C GLN A 18 -18.69 -2.69 31.91
N ILE A 19 -19.13 -3.89 31.51
CA ILE A 19 -19.78 -4.87 32.38
C ILE A 19 -18.92 -6.12 32.54
N GLN A 20 -19.18 -6.91 33.57
CA GLN A 20 -18.40 -8.13 33.86
C GLN A 20 -19.08 -9.43 33.39
N LYS A 21 -20.35 -9.38 33.06
CA LYS A 21 -21.12 -10.55 32.59
C LYS A 21 -22.01 -10.15 31.41
N PRO A 22 -22.21 -11.04 30.46
CA PRO A 22 -23.11 -10.77 29.34
C PRO A 22 -24.55 -10.59 29.85
N GLU A 23 -25.20 -9.55 29.37
CA GLU A 23 -26.58 -9.23 29.64
C GLU A 23 -27.32 -8.98 28.32
N ASN A 24 -28.66 -8.96 28.37
CA ASN A 24 -29.42 -8.67 27.17
C ASN A 24 -29.11 -7.23 26.65
N GLY A 25 -28.76 -7.12 25.37
CA GLY A 25 -28.33 -5.87 24.75
C GLY A 25 -26.88 -5.50 25.03
N SER A 26 -26.04 -6.44 25.44
CA SER A 26 -24.60 -6.23 25.60
C SER A 26 -23.83 -6.39 24.29
N TRP A 27 -22.67 -5.80 24.26
CA TRP A 27 -21.64 -5.96 23.22
C TRP A 27 -20.41 -6.63 23.82
N LEU A 28 -20.04 -7.80 23.26
CA LEU A 28 -18.85 -8.56 23.60
C LEU A 28 -17.79 -8.26 22.55
N CYS A 29 -16.69 -7.66 22.95
CA CYS A 29 -15.57 -7.32 22.09
C CYS A 29 -14.38 -8.21 22.40
N LEU A 30 -14.00 -9.07 21.44
CA LEU A 30 -12.85 -9.95 21.50
C LEU A 30 -11.76 -9.42 20.55
N SER A 31 -10.64 -9.01 21.13
CA SER A 31 -9.45 -8.54 20.40
C SER A 31 -8.27 -9.43 20.76
N ASP A 32 -7.71 -10.17 19.80
CA ASP A 32 -6.66 -11.17 20.01
C ASP A 32 -7.05 -12.24 21.08
N PRO A 33 -8.26 -12.87 20.92
CA PRO A 33 -8.80 -13.75 21.95
C PRO A 33 -8.04 -15.06 22.06
N THR A 34 -7.97 -15.59 23.27
CA THR A 34 -7.48 -16.94 23.54
C THR A 34 -8.56 -18.00 23.21
N ASP A 35 -8.14 -19.23 22.95
CA ASP A 35 -9.08 -20.36 22.75
C ASP A 35 -10.04 -20.56 23.92
N VAL A 36 -9.62 -20.25 25.14
CA VAL A 36 -10.46 -20.35 26.35
C VAL A 36 -11.56 -19.28 26.34
N GLU A 37 -11.23 -18.04 25.96
CA GLU A 37 -12.21 -16.95 25.85
C GLU A 37 -13.22 -17.23 24.76
N LEU A 38 -12.80 -17.74 23.59
CA LEU A 38 -13.69 -18.16 22.50
C LEU A 38 -14.64 -19.27 22.96
N ALA A 39 -14.12 -20.30 23.63
CA ALA A 39 -14.94 -21.40 24.14
C ALA A 39 -15.97 -20.93 25.18
N ASN A 40 -15.59 -20.00 26.07
CA ASN A 40 -16.51 -19.42 27.04
C ASN A 40 -17.63 -18.62 26.37
N VAL A 41 -17.28 -17.75 25.39
CA VAL A 41 -18.27 -16.97 24.63
C VAL A 41 -19.18 -17.89 23.83
N SER A 42 -18.65 -18.95 23.19
CA SER A 42 -19.45 -19.97 22.48
C SER A 42 -20.48 -20.61 23.41
N MET A 43 -20.08 -21.05 24.62
CA MET A 43 -20.99 -21.65 25.59
C MET A 43 -22.05 -20.68 26.11
N GLU A 44 -21.71 -19.39 26.31
CA GLU A 44 -22.62 -18.39 26.83
C GLU A 44 -23.62 -17.86 25.81
N THR A 45 -23.23 -17.81 24.53
CA THR A 45 -24.00 -17.14 23.47
C THR A 45 -24.65 -18.12 22.48
N GLY A 46 -24.20 -19.40 22.48
CA GLY A 46 -24.66 -20.43 21.54
C GLY A 46 -24.07 -20.29 20.12
N VAL A 47 -23.10 -19.39 19.91
CA VAL A 47 -22.42 -19.25 18.63
C VAL A 47 -21.41 -20.37 18.43
N ASP A 48 -21.32 -20.94 17.22
CA ASP A 48 -20.35 -21.99 16.93
C ASP A 48 -18.92 -21.47 17.14
N LEU A 49 -18.09 -22.31 17.75
CA LEU A 49 -16.69 -22.00 18.00
C LEU A 49 -15.89 -21.79 16.70
N ALA A 50 -16.27 -22.50 15.62
CA ALA A 50 -15.65 -22.33 14.31
C ALA A 50 -15.90 -20.93 13.76
N ASP A 51 -17.12 -20.40 13.91
CA ASP A 51 -17.49 -19.07 13.45
C ASP A 51 -16.83 -17.95 14.27
N LEU A 52 -16.62 -18.20 15.58
CA LEU A 52 -15.85 -17.28 16.42
C LEU A 52 -14.35 -17.28 16.05
N ARG A 53 -13.82 -18.38 15.53
CA ARG A 53 -12.42 -18.48 15.10
C ARG A 53 -12.17 -17.96 13.69
N ALA A 54 -13.17 -17.95 12.82
CA ALA A 54 -13.02 -17.59 11.42
C ALA A 54 -12.26 -16.25 11.22
N PRO A 55 -12.56 -15.15 11.95
CA PRO A 55 -11.85 -13.88 11.76
C PRO A 55 -10.43 -13.84 12.33
N LEU A 56 -9.91 -14.93 12.89
CA LEU A 56 -8.53 -15.06 13.34
C LEU A 56 -7.60 -15.62 12.24
N ASP A 57 -8.15 -15.99 11.09
CA ASP A 57 -7.42 -16.27 9.87
C ASP A 57 -7.35 -14.97 9.03
N ASP A 58 -6.16 -14.51 8.72
CA ASP A 58 -5.94 -13.28 7.94
C ASP A 58 -6.37 -13.39 6.48
N GLU A 59 -6.55 -14.61 5.96
CA GLU A 59 -7.07 -14.89 4.61
C GLU A 59 -8.61 -15.09 4.57
N GLU A 60 -9.30 -14.92 5.70
CA GLU A 60 -10.75 -15.09 5.77
C GLU A 60 -11.49 -14.05 4.93
N ARG A 61 -12.52 -14.50 4.19
CA ARG A 61 -13.23 -13.66 3.22
C ARG A 61 -14.42 -12.94 3.82
N SER A 62 -14.60 -11.67 3.42
CA SER A 62 -15.80 -10.90 3.75
C SER A 62 -17.06 -11.61 3.23
N ARG A 63 -18.03 -11.88 4.13
CA ARG A 63 -19.30 -12.52 3.81
C ARG A 63 -20.36 -12.25 4.86
N VAL A 64 -21.58 -12.64 4.54
CA VAL A 64 -22.70 -12.66 5.50
C VAL A 64 -23.27 -14.08 5.53
N ASP A 65 -23.28 -14.69 6.70
CA ASP A 65 -23.86 -16.01 6.95
C ASP A 65 -25.04 -15.85 7.91
N VAL A 66 -26.18 -16.40 7.52
CA VAL A 66 -27.42 -16.33 8.29
C VAL A 66 -27.72 -17.74 8.81
N GLU A 67 -27.49 -17.91 10.10
CA GLU A 67 -27.82 -19.15 10.83
C GLU A 67 -29.18 -19.01 11.53
N ASP A 68 -29.68 -20.12 12.07
CA ASP A 68 -30.99 -20.18 12.73
C ASP A 68 -31.03 -19.23 13.96
N ASP A 69 -29.99 -19.23 14.78
CA ASP A 69 -29.91 -18.49 16.04
C ASP A 69 -29.13 -17.16 15.98
N TYR A 70 -28.27 -16.98 14.98
CA TYR A 70 -27.46 -15.78 14.82
C TYR A 70 -27.20 -15.41 13.35
N THR A 71 -26.69 -14.23 13.13
CA THR A 71 -26.18 -13.79 11.81
C THR A 71 -24.74 -13.35 11.99
N MET A 72 -23.84 -13.89 11.19
CA MET A 72 -22.45 -13.49 11.16
C MET A 72 -22.16 -12.64 9.93
N ILE A 73 -21.45 -11.53 10.15
CA ILE A 73 -20.99 -10.61 9.12
C ILE A 73 -19.48 -10.50 9.26
N ILE A 74 -18.74 -10.88 8.24
CA ILE A 74 -17.30 -10.68 8.20
C ILE A 74 -17.00 -9.58 7.18
N VAL A 75 -16.21 -8.59 7.58
CA VAL A 75 -15.73 -7.50 6.73
C VAL A 75 -14.24 -7.28 6.95
N ASP A 76 -13.55 -6.82 5.93
CA ASP A 76 -12.17 -6.41 6.04
C ASP A 76 -12.08 -4.99 6.59
N ILE A 77 -11.21 -4.80 7.57
CA ILE A 77 -10.92 -3.50 8.15
C ILE A 77 -9.45 -3.10 7.91
N PRO A 78 -9.16 -1.82 7.69
CA PRO A 78 -7.79 -1.39 7.50
C PRO A 78 -7.07 -1.30 8.85
N THR A 79 -5.82 -1.75 8.88
CA THR A 79 -4.96 -1.68 10.04
C THR A 79 -3.60 -1.09 9.69
N VAL A 80 -2.87 -0.66 10.71
CA VAL A 80 -1.51 -0.14 10.58
C VAL A 80 -0.61 -0.93 11.51
N GLU A 81 0.43 -1.49 10.94
CA GLU A 81 1.49 -2.16 11.67
C GLU A 81 2.79 -1.37 11.55
N GLU A 82 3.49 -1.17 12.65
CA GLU A 82 4.80 -0.53 12.62
C GLU A 82 5.88 -1.58 12.35
N ARG A 83 6.50 -1.52 11.16
CA ARG A 83 7.62 -2.38 10.77
C ARG A 83 8.87 -1.53 10.49
N GLY A 84 9.90 -1.71 11.30
CA GLY A 84 11.17 -1.00 11.11
C GLY A 84 11.06 0.53 11.20
N GLY A 85 10.20 1.06 12.06
CA GLY A 85 9.97 2.49 12.28
C GLY A 85 9.13 3.15 11.18
N ARG A 86 8.27 2.38 10.49
CA ARG A 86 7.36 2.86 9.46
C ARG A 86 6.00 2.20 9.57
N ASP A 87 4.99 2.95 9.18
CA ASP A 87 3.62 2.50 9.10
C ASP A 87 3.43 1.64 7.84
N TRP A 88 2.96 0.41 8.06
CA TRP A 88 2.50 -0.53 7.03
C TRP A 88 1.00 -0.64 7.12
N TYR A 89 0.34 -0.47 5.98
CA TYR A 89 -1.11 -0.52 5.89
C TYR A 89 -1.51 -1.87 5.32
N GLU A 90 -2.31 -2.60 6.10
CA GLU A 90 -2.82 -3.93 5.75
C GLU A 90 -4.32 -3.98 6.00
N THR A 91 -4.94 -5.09 5.65
CA THR A 91 -6.35 -5.37 5.94
C THR A 91 -6.45 -6.65 6.74
N ILE A 92 -7.33 -6.66 7.71
CA ILE A 92 -7.63 -7.83 8.54
C ILE A 92 -9.12 -8.04 8.65
N PRO A 93 -9.60 -9.30 8.85
CA PRO A 93 -11.00 -9.58 9.05
C PRO A 93 -11.50 -9.06 10.41
N LEU A 94 -12.73 -8.53 10.40
CA LEU A 94 -13.53 -8.24 11.58
C LEU A 94 -14.85 -8.99 11.45
N SER A 95 -15.13 -9.92 12.37
CA SER A 95 -16.44 -10.54 12.47
C SER A 95 -17.35 -9.74 13.40
N ILE A 96 -18.61 -9.59 12.96
CA ILE A 96 -19.70 -8.99 13.73
C ILE A 96 -20.82 -10.03 13.77
N ILE A 97 -21.07 -10.62 14.92
CA ILE A 97 -22.06 -11.69 15.11
C ILE A 97 -23.23 -11.14 15.93
N ILE A 98 -24.42 -11.31 15.39
CA ILE A 98 -25.67 -10.81 15.98
C ILE A 98 -26.45 -12.00 16.50
N THR A 99 -26.56 -12.11 17.81
CA THR A 99 -27.42 -13.10 18.48
C THR A 99 -28.74 -12.45 18.93
N GLN A 100 -29.64 -13.22 19.52
CA GLN A 100 -30.86 -12.67 20.10
C GLN A 100 -30.58 -11.73 21.29
N SER A 101 -29.55 -11.97 22.10
CA SER A 101 -29.25 -11.25 23.33
C SER A 101 -28.14 -10.24 23.20
N ALA A 102 -27.14 -10.45 22.34
CA ALA A 102 -25.91 -9.66 22.28
C ALA A 102 -25.40 -9.41 20.86
N ILE A 103 -24.46 -8.49 20.72
CA ILE A 103 -23.55 -8.39 19.56
C ILE A 103 -22.17 -8.84 20.02
N ILE A 104 -21.49 -9.60 19.16
CA ILE A 104 -20.13 -10.07 19.41
C ILE A 104 -19.27 -9.55 18.27
N THR A 105 -18.15 -8.90 18.57
CA THR A 105 -17.13 -8.57 17.58
C THR A 105 -15.85 -9.32 17.87
N VAL A 106 -15.29 -9.97 16.86
CA VAL A 106 -14.05 -10.74 16.97
C VAL A 106 -13.05 -10.23 15.93
N CYS A 107 -11.85 -9.92 16.38
CA CYS A 107 -10.75 -9.46 15.54
C CYS A 107 -9.43 -10.04 16.06
N MET A 108 -8.49 -10.30 15.17
CA MET A 108 -7.16 -10.85 15.52
C MET A 108 -6.28 -9.85 16.29
N GLN A 109 -6.64 -8.58 16.33
CA GLN A 109 -5.92 -7.55 17.09
C GLN A 109 -6.84 -6.41 17.51
N ASP A 110 -6.37 -5.57 18.42
CA ASP A 110 -7.07 -4.35 18.81
C ASP A 110 -7.12 -3.36 17.64
N THR A 111 -8.30 -2.78 17.36
CA THR A 111 -8.52 -1.97 16.16
C THR A 111 -9.07 -0.57 16.47
N PRO A 112 -8.52 0.47 15.80
CA PRO A 112 -9.04 1.83 15.95
C PRO A 112 -10.48 2.01 15.41
N VAL A 113 -11.02 1.05 14.67
CA VAL A 113 -12.41 1.07 14.21
C VAL A 113 -13.37 0.98 15.40
N LEU A 114 -13.08 0.13 16.38
CA LEU A 114 -13.95 -0.15 17.52
C LEU A 114 -13.73 0.78 18.73
N HIS A 115 -12.56 1.42 18.87
CA HIS A 115 -12.25 2.28 20.01
C HIS A 115 -13.29 3.37 20.32
N PRO A 116 -13.81 4.16 19.33
CA PRO A 116 -14.78 5.20 19.64
C PRO A 116 -16.11 4.69 20.20
N PHE A 117 -16.46 3.43 19.90
CA PHE A 117 -17.65 2.79 20.47
C PHE A 117 -17.42 2.41 21.93
N MET A 118 -16.21 1.90 22.26
CA MET A 118 -15.83 1.59 23.65
C MET A 118 -15.78 2.83 24.53
N GLU A 119 -15.32 3.95 23.94
CA GLU A 119 -15.24 5.25 24.61
C GLU A 119 -16.58 5.99 24.67
N GLY A 120 -17.63 5.48 24.00
CA GLY A 120 -18.93 6.12 23.94
C GLY A 120 -18.93 7.47 23.19
N THR A 121 -17.96 7.73 22.30
CA THR A 121 -17.83 9.00 21.58
C THR A 121 -18.68 9.06 20.32
N ILE A 122 -19.25 7.94 19.87
CA ILE A 122 -20.11 7.87 18.68
C ILE A 122 -21.53 8.38 19.01
N ARG A 123 -21.96 9.40 18.29
CA ARG A 123 -23.27 10.00 18.48
C ARG A 123 -24.40 9.01 18.13
N GLY A 124 -25.36 8.86 19.05
CA GLY A 124 -26.52 7.97 18.87
C GLY A 124 -26.17 6.49 18.91
N PHE A 125 -24.98 6.13 19.38
CA PHE A 125 -24.58 4.75 19.60
C PHE A 125 -25.33 4.15 20.78
N ASN A 126 -25.81 2.93 20.59
CA ASN A 126 -26.48 2.17 21.62
C ASN A 126 -26.34 0.68 21.36
N THR A 127 -25.91 -0.09 22.36
CA THR A 127 -25.61 -1.51 22.24
C THR A 127 -26.85 -2.38 21.96
N TYR A 128 -28.10 -1.94 22.28
CA TYR A 128 -29.29 -2.72 21.91
C TYR A 128 -29.85 -2.36 20.52
N MET A 129 -29.43 -1.27 19.89
CA MET A 129 -29.76 -0.96 18.51
C MET A 129 -28.82 -1.68 17.57
N LYS A 130 -28.97 -3.01 17.49
CA LYS A 130 -27.99 -3.90 16.83
C LYS A 130 -27.75 -3.53 15.39
N THR A 131 -28.80 -3.29 14.62
CA THR A 131 -28.70 -2.90 13.20
C THR A 131 -27.91 -1.59 13.07
N ARG A 132 -28.30 -0.58 13.84
CA ARG A 132 -27.63 0.72 13.80
C ARG A 132 -26.15 0.62 14.20
N PHE A 133 -25.84 -0.20 15.19
CA PHE A 133 -24.46 -0.43 15.62
C PHE A 133 -23.60 -1.02 14.50
N ILE A 134 -24.12 -2.04 13.80
CA ILE A 134 -23.41 -2.64 12.65
C ILE A 134 -23.15 -1.61 11.57
N LEU A 135 -24.19 -0.85 11.17
CA LEU A 135 -24.06 0.18 10.15
C LEU A 135 -23.06 1.28 10.56
N GLN A 136 -23.04 1.65 11.84
CA GLN A 136 -22.05 2.59 12.36
C GLN A 136 -20.63 2.03 12.32
N ILE A 137 -20.42 0.74 12.59
CA ILE A 137 -19.11 0.07 12.42
C ILE A 137 -18.69 0.11 10.95
N LEU A 138 -19.59 -0.25 10.03
CA LEU A 138 -19.31 -0.26 8.58
C LEU A 138 -19.02 1.15 8.05
N TYR A 139 -19.77 2.16 8.50
CA TYR A 139 -19.51 3.56 8.18
C TYR A 139 -18.12 4.00 8.66
N ARG A 140 -17.81 3.66 9.90
CA ARG A 140 -16.49 3.94 10.48
C ARG A 140 -15.37 3.24 9.73
N ASN A 141 -15.59 1.99 9.32
CA ASN A 141 -14.66 1.22 8.50
C ASN A 141 -14.35 1.94 7.18
N ALA A 142 -15.37 2.29 6.41
CA ALA A 142 -15.20 3.03 5.15
C ALA A 142 -14.47 4.37 5.34
N THR A 143 -14.82 5.13 6.38
CA THR A 143 -14.14 6.39 6.75
C THR A 143 -12.67 6.17 7.11
N MET A 144 -12.33 5.06 7.77
CA MET A 144 -10.93 4.72 8.09
C MET A 144 -10.13 4.40 6.83
N TYR A 145 -10.69 3.64 5.87
CA TYR A 145 -10.07 3.42 4.56
C TYR A 145 -9.79 4.75 3.86
N LEU A 146 -10.76 5.66 3.79
CA LEU A 146 -10.57 6.99 3.20
C LEU A 146 -9.47 7.80 3.90
N ARG A 147 -9.37 7.69 5.21
CA ARG A 147 -8.31 8.34 5.99
C ARG A 147 -6.93 7.78 5.61
N TYR A 148 -6.78 6.46 5.55
CA TYR A 148 -5.50 5.83 5.20
C TYR A 148 -5.13 6.05 3.74
N LEU A 149 -6.09 6.03 2.82
CA LEU A 149 -5.87 6.37 1.42
C LEU A 149 -5.27 7.78 1.26
N ARG A 150 -5.78 8.77 2.01
CA ARG A 150 -5.21 10.13 2.00
C ARG A 150 -3.79 10.19 2.59
N ILE A 151 -3.46 9.32 3.52
CA ILE A 151 -2.09 9.23 4.07
C ILE A 151 -1.16 8.61 3.02
N ILE A 152 -1.58 7.53 2.38
CA ILE A 152 -0.84 6.85 1.30
C ILE A 152 -0.55 7.82 0.15
N ASP A 153 -1.53 8.61 -0.26
CA ASP A 153 -1.40 9.65 -1.28
C ASP A 153 -0.30 10.66 -0.91
N ARG A 154 -0.35 11.21 0.30
CA ARG A 154 0.69 12.14 0.79
C ARG A 154 2.08 11.51 0.89
N GLU A 155 2.18 10.25 1.27
CA GLU A 155 3.47 9.53 1.30
C GLU A 155 3.99 9.29 -0.12
N SER A 156 3.11 8.99 -1.10
CA SER A 156 3.50 8.85 -2.50
C SER A 156 4.06 10.16 -3.07
N ASP A 157 3.43 11.30 -2.78
CA ASP A 157 3.92 12.63 -3.18
C ASP A 157 5.33 12.93 -2.61
N LYS A 158 5.57 12.58 -1.35
CA LYS A 158 6.89 12.75 -0.72
C LYS A 158 7.94 11.85 -1.39
N LEU A 159 7.58 10.64 -1.77
CA LEU A 159 8.47 9.72 -2.48
C LEU A 159 8.77 10.22 -3.89
N GLU A 160 7.78 10.77 -4.60
CA GLU A 160 7.97 11.40 -5.90
C GLU A 160 9.02 12.52 -5.82
N LEU A 161 8.88 13.44 -4.86
CA LEU A 161 9.84 14.52 -4.67
C LEU A 161 11.27 14.02 -4.39
N LYS A 162 11.40 12.96 -3.58
CA LYS A 162 12.72 12.34 -3.30
C LYS A 162 13.31 11.70 -4.55
N LEU A 163 12.51 10.96 -5.33
CA LEU A 163 12.96 10.32 -6.56
C LEU A 163 13.39 11.31 -7.64
N ARG A 164 12.75 12.48 -7.71
CA ARG A 164 13.19 13.57 -8.62
C ARG A 164 14.56 14.12 -8.27
N HIS A 165 14.96 14.10 -6.99
CA HIS A 165 16.25 14.63 -6.53
C HIS A 165 17.35 13.58 -6.42
N SER A 166 17.00 12.34 -6.06
CA SER A 166 17.94 11.25 -5.80
C SER A 166 17.30 9.92 -6.14
N MET A 167 17.65 9.34 -7.26
CA MET A 167 17.15 8.03 -7.69
C MET A 167 17.82 6.92 -6.89
N GLN A 168 17.26 6.56 -5.74
CA GLN A 168 17.70 5.41 -4.97
C GLN A 168 16.71 4.27 -5.13
N ASN A 169 17.20 3.05 -5.20
CA ASN A 169 16.35 1.85 -5.29
C ASN A 169 15.37 1.71 -4.11
N ARG A 170 15.71 2.31 -2.98
CA ARG A 170 14.89 2.27 -1.77
C ARG A 170 13.54 2.97 -1.96
N GLU A 171 13.54 4.15 -2.60
CA GLU A 171 12.30 4.91 -2.84
C GLU A 171 11.39 4.19 -3.84
N ILE A 172 11.97 3.52 -4.83
CA ILE A 172 11.21 2.69 -5.79
C ILE A 172 10.55 1.51 -5.09
N LEU A 173 11.27 0.83 -4.20
CA LEU A 173 10.70 -0.27 -3.40
C LEU A 173 9.54 0.22 -2.53
N MET A 174 9.65 1.42 -1.93
CA MET A 174 8.55 2.01 -1.17
C MET A 174 7.31 2.30 -2.02
N LEU A 175 7.47 2.79 -3.25
CA LEU A 175 6.32 2.97 -4.17
C LEU A 175 5.65 1.64 -4.49
N LEU A 176 6.42 0.58 -4.68
CA LEU A 176 5.88 -0.77 -4.90
C LEU A 176 5.11 -1.28 -3.68
N GLU A 177 5.59 -1.00 -2.47
CA GLU A 177 4.91 -1.33 -1.22
C GLU A 177 3.57 -0.59 -1.10
N LEU A 178 3.54 0.72 -1.35
CA LEU A 178 2.30 1.49 -1.37
C LEU A 178 1.32 0.98 -2.45
N SER A 179 1.85 0.62 -3.63
CA SER A 179 1.04 0.05 -4.71
C SER A 179 0.40 -1.28 -4.28
N LYS A 180 1.15 -2.15 -3.59
CA LYS A 180 0.64 -3.41 -3.04
C LYS A 180 -0.47 -3.16 -2.00
N THR A 181 -0.27 -2.21 -1.10
CA THR A 181 -1.29 -1.79 -0.13
C THR A 181 -2.59 -1.36 -0.82
N LEU A 182 -2.51 -0.54 -1.89
CA LEU A 182 -3.69 -0.10 -2.62
C LEU A 182 -4.44 -1.24 -3.31
N VAL A 183 -3.73 -2.28 -3.76
CA VAL A 183 -4.36 -3.50 -4.30
C VAL A 183 -5.13 -4.22 -3.20
N TYR A 184 -4.56 -4.39 -2.02
CA TYR A 184 -5.26 -5.00 -0.88
C TYR A 184 -6.48 -4.17 -0.48
N PHE A 185 -6.33 -2.86 -0.30
CA PHE A 185 -7.45 -1.97 0.04
C PHE A 185 -8.58 -2.04 -0.99
N THR A 186 -8.24 -2.00 -2.28
CA THR A 186 -9.25 -2.11 -3.35
C THR A 186 -9.97 -3.45 -3.31
N THR A 187 -9.26 -4.54 -3.05
CA THR A 187 -9.83 -5.88 -2.97
C THR A 187 -10.76 -6.00 -1.77
N SER A 188 -10.30 -5.59 -0.60
CA SER A 188 -11.07 -5.61 0.64
C SER A 188 -12.33 -4.72 0.58
N LEU A 189 -12.19 -3.48 0.04
CA LEU A 189 -13.33 -2.59 -0.13
C LEU A 189 -14.39 -3.16 -1.08
N LYS A 190 -13.99 -3.83 -2.17
CA LYS A 190 -14.91 -4.53 -3.08
C LYS A 190 -15.57 -5.74 -2.41
N SER A 191 -14.84 -6.49 -1.60
CA SER A 191 -15.42 -7.58 -0.81
C SER A 191 -16.44 -7.05 0.20
N ASN A 192 -16.14 -5.94 0.86
CA ASN A 192 -17.06 -5.26 1.77
C ASN A 192 -18.30 -4.71 1.04
N GLU A 193 -18.16 -4.22 -0.19
CA GLU A 193 -19.30 -3.77 -1.02
C GLU A 193 -20.31 -4.91 -1.22
N ILE A 194 -19.87 -6.12 -1.52
CA ILE A 194 -20.72 -7.30 -1.67
C ILE A 194 -21.47 -7.61 -0.36
N VAL A 195 -20.80 -7.49 0.78
CA VAL A 195 -21.42 -7.64 2.10
C VAL A 195 -22.52 -6.58 2.31
N MET A 196 -22.22 -5.32 2.02
CA MET A 196 -23.19 -4.22 2.15
C MET A 196 -24.40 -4.41 1.23
N GLU A 197 -24.19 -4.85 -0.02
CA GLU A 197 -25.29 -5.20 -0.94
C GLU A 197 -26.16 -6.34 -0.38
N LYS A 198 -25.56 -7.38 0.19
CA LYS A 198 -26.30 -8.46 0.83
C LYS A 198 -27.11 -7.96 2.03
N LEU A 199 -26.56 -7.03 2.82
CA LEU A 199 -27.29 -6.41 3.95
C LEU A 199 -28.53 -5.64 3.48
N THR A 200 -28.55 -5.04 2.30
CA THR A 200 -29.76 -4.36 1.76
C THR A 200 -30.92 -5.32 1.52
N THR A 201 -30.64 -6.61 1.34
CA THR A 201 -31.67 -7.65 1.09
C THR A 201 -32.21 -8.27 2.36
N LEU A 202 -31.57 -8.07 3.52
CA LEU A 202 -31.99 -8.66 4.79
C LEU A 202 -33.13 -7.86 5.42
N PRO A 203 -34.32 -8.49 5.67
CA PRO A 203 -35.49 -7.80 6.21
C PRO A 203 -35.24 -7.15 7.59
N ARG A 204 -34.33 -7.72 8.38
CA ARG A 204 -33.98 -7.21 9.72
C ARG A 204 -33.24 -5.89 9.70
N ILE A 205 -32.53 -5.56 8.61
CA ILE A 205 -31.71 -4.34 8.46
C ILE A 205 -32.60 -3.13 8.08
N LYS A 206 -33.66 -3.35 7.29
CA LYS A 206 -34.58 -2.30 6.82
C LYS A 206 -35.75 -2.05 7.78
N GLN A 207 -35.58 -2.34 9.06
CA GLN A 207 -36.68 -2.26 10.03
C GLN A 207 -37.07 -0.81 10.38
N TYR A 208 -36.13 0.12 10.27
CA TYR A 208 -36.30 1.53 10.59
C TYR A 208 -35.83 2.42 9.44
N PRO A 209 -36.60 3.46 9.03
CA PRO A 209 -36.19 4.38 7.94
C PRO A 209 -34.82 5.05 8.19
N GLU A 210 -34.51 5.42 9.42
CA GLU A 210 -33.24 6.03 9.80
C GLU A 210 -32.03 5.10 9.61
N ASP A 211 -32.23 3.79 9.67
CA ASP A 211 -31.17 2.81 9.43
C ASP A 211 -31.02 2.53 7.93
N GLU A 212 -32.07 2.73 7.11
CA GLU A 212 -31.98 2.68 5.65
C GLU A 212 -31.14 3.85 5.11
N ASP A 213 -31.38 5.08 5.59
CA ASP A 213 -30.54 6.24 5.23
C ASP A 213 -29.06 6.01 5.62
N LEU A 214 -28.82 5.48 6.82
CA LEU A 214 -27.46 5.18 7.27
C LEU A 214 -26.77 4.10 6.40
N LEU A 215 -27.51 3.08 5.95
CA LEU A 215 -26.99 2.05 5.05
C LEU A 215 -26.62 2.66 3.69
N ASP A 216 -27.42 3.56 3.15
CA ASP A 216 -27.10 4.26 1.90
C ASP A 216 -25.84 5.14 2.05
N ASP A 217 -25.68 5.80 3.19
CA ASP A 217 -24.46 6.55 3.52
C ASP A 217 -23.24 5.64 3.59
N VAL A 218 -23.34 4.46 4.23
CA VAL A 218 -22.27 3.44 4.31
C VAL A 218 -21.83 2.99 2.91
N ILE A 219 -22.80 2.66 2.05
CA ILE A 219 -22.54 2.21 0.68
C ILE A 219 -21.86 3.31 -0.12
N THR A 220 -22.32 4.55 0.02
CA THR A 220 -21.75 5.71 -0.66
C THR A 220 -20.30 5.95 -0.24
N GLU A 221 -20.02 5.91 1.07
CA GLU A 221 -18.67 6.12 1.61
C GLU A 221 -17.72 5.00 1.18
N ASN A 222 -18.20 3.74 1.15
CA ASN A 222 -17.40 2.61 0.65
C ASN A 222 -17.11 2.72 -0.85
N LYS A 223 -18.09 3.11 -1.66
CA LYS A 223 -17.88 3.36 -3.10
C LYS A 223 -16.86 4.47 -3.35
N GLN A 224 -16.95 5.56 -2.59
CA GLN A 224 -15.96 6.64 -2.65
C GLN A 224 -14.56 6.12 -2.31
N ALA A 225 -14.43 5.26 -1.29
CA ALA A 225 -13.14 4.66 -0.95
C ALA A 225 -12.60 3.77 -2.08
N ILE A 226 -13.44 2.97 -2.75
CA ILE A 226 -13.05 2.16 -3.92
C ILE A 226 -12.54 3.06 -5.05
N GLU A 227 -13.27 4.13 -5.38
CA GLU A 227 -12.87 5.07 -6.43
C GLU A 227 -11.52 5.74 -6.11
N MET A 228 -11.34 6.21 -4.88
CA MET A 228 -10.08 6.82 -4.43
C MET A 228 -8.92 5.83 -4.49
N ALA A 229 -9.12 4.58 -4.04
CA ALA A 229 -8.11 3.53 -4.10
C ALA A 229 -7.69 3.23 -5.56
N ASN A 230 -8.66 3.16 -6.49
CA ASN A 230 -8.40 2.96 -7.91
C ASN A 230 -7.63 4.14 -8.54
N ILE A 231 -8.01 5.39 -8.21
CA ILE A 231 -7.32 6.59 -8.68
C ILE A 231 -5.87 6.60 -8.21
N TYR A 232 -5.62 6.40 -6.92
CA TYR A 232 -4.27 6.40 -6.38
C TYR A 232 -3.43 5.24 -6.90
N SER A 233 -4.02 4.06 -7.10
CA SER A 233 -3.34 2.93 -7.74
C SER A 233 -2.91 3.28 -9.17
N GLY A 234 -3.76 3.93 -9.96
CA GLY A 234 -3.43 4.40 -11.29
C GLY A 234 -2.32 5.46 -11.30
N VAL A 235 -2.35 6.41 -10.35
CA VAL A 235 -1.29 7.43 -10.19
C VAL A 235 0.05 6.77 -9.86
N LEU A 236 0.09 5.83 -8.90
CA LEU A 236 1.32 5.13 -8.54
C LEU A 236 1.88 4.28 -9.69
N ALA A 237 1.02 3.60 -10.46
CA ALA A 237 1.45 2.84 -11.64
C ALA A 237 2.11 3.76 -12.67
N ASN A 238 1.45 4.87 -13.04
CA ASN A 238 2.00 5.87 -13.97
C ASN A 238 3.31 6.48 -13.46
N MET A 239 3.41 6.74 -12.16
CA MET A 239 4.63 7.25 -11.53
C MET A 239 5.77 6.23 -11.66
N THR A 240 5.52 4.97 -11.39
CA THR A 240 6.51 3.89 -11.50
C THR A 240 7.02 3.76 -12.94
N ASP A 241 6.14 3.83 -13.94
CA ASP A 241 6.50 3.78 -15.37
C ASP A 241 7.31 5.02 -15.78
N ALA A 242 6.94 6.20 -15.30
CA ALA A 242 7.69 7.42 -15.53
C ALA A 242 9.12 7.32 -14.97
N PHE A 243 9.28 6.82 -13.75
CA PHE A 243 10.60 6.63 -13.16
C PHE A 243 11.43 5.57 -13.88
N ALA A 244 10.85 4.46 -14.31
CA ALA A 244 11.53 3.46 -15.13
C ALA A 244 12.07 4.09 -16.43
N SER A 245 11.29 4.95 -17.08
CA SER A 245 11.70 5.70 -18.27
C SER A 245 12.84 6.68 -17.97
N ILE A 246 12.80 7.38 -16.84
CA ILE A 246 13.87 8.31 -16.42
C ILE A 246 15.16 7.56 -16.12
N VAL A 247 15.09 6.42 -15.42
CA VAL A 247 16.26 5.55 -15.16
C VAL A 247 16.90 5.08 -16.47
N SER A 248 16.07 4.60 -17.42
CA SER A 248 16.53 4.19 -18.76
C SER A 248 17.22 5.34 -19.51
N ASN A 249 16.63 6.54 -19.48
CA ASN A 249 17.22 7.72 -20.11
C ASN A 249 18.55 8.12 -19.46
N ASN A 250 18.66 8.07 -18.15
CA ASN A 250 19.90 8.33 -17.44
C ASN A 250 21.00 7.31 -17.77
N LEU A 251 20.64 6.03 -17.85
CA LEU A 251 21.56 4.97 -18.29
C LEU A 251 22.08 5.25 -19.71
N ASN A 252 21.18 5.62 -20.63
CA ASN A 252 21.56 5.98 -21.99
C ASN A 252 22.52 7.20 -22.02
N ASN A 253 22.28 8.19 -21.18
CA ASN A 253 23.18 9.34 -21.07
C ASN A 253 24.58 8.94 -20.56
N VAL A 254 24.63 8.08 -19.52
CA VAL A 254 25.91 7.57 -18.99
C VAL A 254 26.64 6.75 -20.08
N MET A 255 25.96 5.86 -20.76
CA MET A 255 26.53 5.05 -21.86
C MET A 255 27.03 5.91 -23.00
N ARG A 256 26.32 6.99 -23.35
CA ARG A 256 26.74 7.99 -24.32
C ARG A 256 28.06 8.66 -23.91
N ILE A 257 28.16 9.13 -22.66
CA ILE A 257 29.39 9.74 -22.15
C ILE A 257 30.56 8.74 -22.23
N PHE A 258 30.35 7.51 -21.78
CA PHE A 258 31.34 6.45 -21.89
C PHE A 258 31.79 6.17 -23.32
N THR A 259 30.86 6.12 -24.26
CA THR A 259 31.14 5.91 -25.67
C THR A 259 31.99 7.05 -26.25
N ILE A 260 31.63 8.30 -25.95
CA ILE A 260 32.39 9.47 -26.40
C ILE A 260 33.83 9.43 -25.83
N ILE A 261 33.98 9.16 -24.54
CA ILE A 261 35.29 9.06 -23.88
C ILE A 261 36.11 7.92 -24.52
N SER A 262 35.53 6.76 -24.71
CA SER A 262 36.21 5.58 -25.28
C SER A 262 36.70 5.85 -26.70
N ILE A 263 35.87 6.43 -27.56
CA ILE A 263 36.25 6.77 -28.93
C ILE A 263 37.35 7.85 -28.91
N THR A 264 37.21 8.88 -28.08
CA THR A 264 38.18 9.96 -27.96
C THR A 264 39.56 9.46 -27.56
N LEU A 265 39.64 8.48 -26.61
CA LEU A 265 40.89 7.88 -26.17
C LEU A 265 41.47 6.85 -27.16
N SER A 266 40.60 6.23 -27.95
CA SER A 266 41.04 5.24 -28.96
C SER A 266 41.85 5.87 -30.10
N ILE A 267 41.57 7.16 -30.45
CA ILE A 267 42.26 7.87 -31.53
C ILE A 267 43.77 8.05 -31.24
N PRO A 268 44.18 8.69 -30.10
CA PRO A 268 45.58 8.73 -29.74
C PRO A 268 46.25 7.37 -29.65
N THR A 269 45.55 6.41 -29.06
CA THR A 269 46.09 5.03 -28.91
C THR A 269 46.38 4.39 -30.27
N LEU A 270 45.49 4.55 -31.23
CA LEU A 270 45.68 4.05 -32.59
C LEU A 270 46.87 4.74 -33.29
N ILE A 271 46.94 6.06 -33.20
CA ILE A 271 48.05 6.82 -33.81
C ILE A 271 49.37 6.41 -33.18
N PHE A 272 49.48 6.38 -31.85
CA PHE A 272 50.74 6.02 -31.17
C PHE A 272 51.08 4.54 -31.39
N SER A 273 50.12 3.63 -31.47
CA SER A 273 50.34 2.20 -31.80
C SER A 273 50.91 2.07 -33.21
N MET A 274 50.44 2.80 -34.21
CA MET A 274 51.00 2.80 -35.56
C MET A 274 52.46 3.27 -35.55
N TYR A 275 52.79 4.32 -34.78
CA TYR A 275 54.16 4.81 -34.66
C TYR A 275 55.04 3.95 -33.79
N GLY A 276 54.51 3.03 -33.01
CA GLY A 276 55.25 2.00 -32.26
C GLY A 276 55.60 0.75 -33.07
N MET A 277 55.16 0.64 -34.32
CA MET A 277 55.46 -0.50 -35.20
C MET A 277 56.85 -0.34 -35.85
N ASN A 278 57.60 -1.42 -35.86
CA ASN A 278 58.91 -1.48 -36.54
C ASN A 278 58.71 -1.70 -38.04
N PHE A 279 58.78 -0.62 -38.86
CA PHE A 279 58.78 -0.72 -40.29
C PHE A 279 60.21 -0.74 -40.81
N GLN A 280 60.46 -1.57 -41.83
CA GLN A 280 61.75 -1.65 -42.52
C GLN A 280 61.93 -0.38 -43.36
N GLU A 281 63.14 0.19 -43.36
CA GLU A 281 63.49 1.37 -44.14
C GLU A 281 63.21 1.09 -45.64
N GLY A 282 62.28 1.83 -46.24
CA GLY A 282 61.88 1.69 -47.62
C GLY A 282 60.89 2.79 -48.07
N MET A 283 60.32 2.66 -49.26
CA MET A 283 59.51 3.65 -49.98
C MET A 283 58.26 4.14 -49.21
N LEU A 284 57.91 3.52 -48.08
CA LEU A 284 56.78 3.83 -47.18
C LEU A 284 57.25 4.04 -45.73
N GLY A 285 58.42 4.68 -45.53
CA GLY A 285 58.88 5.05 -44.17
C GLY A 285 57.89 5.93 -43.43
N MET A 286 57.83 5.83 -42.09
CA MET A 286 56.92 6.65 -41.27
C MET A 286 57.29 8.13 -41.39
N PRO A 287 56.36 9.03 -41.75
CA PRO A 287 56.64 10.46 -41.84
C PRO A 287 56.99 11.04 -40.46
N LEU A 288 57.99 11.93 -40.43
CA LEU A 288 58.42 12.70 -39.23
C LEU A 288 59.24 11.94 -38.19
N THR A 289 59.57 10.68 -38.33
CA THR A 289 60.36 9.88 -37.39
C THR A 289 61.80 10.37 -37.27
N ASP A 290 62.37 10.90 -38.36
CA ASP A 290 63.79 11.32 -38.42
C ASP A 290 64.02 12.75 -37.90
N LYS A 291 62.98 13.43 -37.42
CA LYS A 291 63.10 14.83 -36.99
C LYS A 291 62.88 14.97 -35.47
N PRO A 292 63.72 15.76 -34.74
CA PRO A 292 63.61 15.89 -33.26
C PRO A 292 62.29 16.47 -32.79
N TRP A 293 61.57 17.20 -33.65
CA TRP A 293 60.23 17.79 -33.36
C TRP A 293 59.07 16.89 -33.84
N GLY A 294 59.38 15.78 -34.53
CA GLY A 294 58.35 14.92 -35.09
C GLY A 294 57.36 14.35 -34.07
N PHE A 295 57.85 13.95 -32.88
CA PHE A 295 57.04 13.47 -31.79
C PHE A 295 56.01 14.54 -31.29
N ALA A 296 56.42 15.79 -31.15
CA ALA A 296 55.52 16.87 -30.73
C ALA A 296 54.43 17.14 -31.78
N VAL A 297 54.74 17.05 -33.07
CA VAL A 297 53.75 17.19 -34.17
C VAL A 297 52.76 16.03 -34.15
N ILE A 298 53.18 14.80 -33.95
CA ILE A 298 52.30 13.63 -33.91
C ILE A 298 51.30 13.77 -32.71
N ILE A 299 51.80 14.20 -31.53
CA ILE A 299 50.91 14.49 -30.40
C ILE A 299 49.91 15.60 -30.76
N GLY A 300 50.38 16.68 -31.38
CA GLY A 300 49.49 17.79 -31.80
C GLY A 300 48.42 17.33 -32.76
N ILE A 301 48.75 16.56 -33.79
CA ILE A 301 47.81 16.01 -34.75
C ILE A 301 46.82 15.09 -34.03
N SER A 302 47.29 14.18 -33.15
CA SER A 302 46.44 13.27 -32.37
C SER A 302 45.42 14.05 -31.54
N LEU A 303 45.81 15.09 -30.84
CA LEU A 303 44.94 15.92 -30.03
C LEU A 303 43.89 16.67 -30.88
N VAL A 304 44.31 17.24 -32.03
CA VAL A 304 43.39 17.92 -32.95
C VAL A 304 42.37 16.97 -33.52
N VAL A 305 42.76 15.80 -34.00
CA VAL A 305 41.85 14.80 -34.52
C VAL A 305 40.87 14.34 -33.43
N SER A 306 41.36 14.06 -32.23
CA SER A 306 40.50 13.70 -31.08
C SER A 306 39.49 14.79 -30.74
N ALA A 307 39.91 16.04 -30.75
CA ALA A 307 39.02 17.19 -30.49
C ALA A 307 37.95 17.36 -31.58
N ILE A 308 38.29 17.17 -32.85
CA ILE A 308 37.36 17.24 -33.97
C ILE A 308 36.34 16.12 -33.89
N VAL A 309 36.76 14.87 -33.62
CA VAL A 309 35.85 13.72 -33.49
C VAL A 309 34.94 13.90 -32.27
N THR A 310 35.47 14.34 -31.13
CA THR A 310 34.67 14.65 -29.93
C THR A 310 33.62 15.72 -30.21
N TRP A 311 33.99 16.80 -30.88
CA TRP A 311 33.08 17.87 -31.27
C TRP A 311 31.99 17.35 -32.22
N PHE A 312 32.35 16.52 -33.19
CA PHE A 312 31.40 15.91 -34.12
C PHE A 312 30.41 14.98 -33.40
N LEU A 313 30.91 14.09 -32.51
CA LEU A 313 30.08 13.17 -31.73
C LEU A 313 29.11 13.91 -30.78
N THR A 314 29.58 14.95 -30.08
CA THR A 314 28.74 15.74 -29.17
C THR A 314 27.70 16.56 -29.91
N ARG A 315 27.96 16.96 -31.18
CA ARG A 315 27.04 17.76 -32.01
C ARG A 315 26.09 16.90 -32.87
N SER A 316 26.42 15.65 -33.09
CA SER A 316 25.62 14.72 -33.90
C SER A 316 24.23 14.48 -33.27
N ARG A 317 23.18 14.45 -34.11
CA ARG A 317 21.81 14.10 -33.72
C ARG A 317 21.66 12.69 -33.14
N MET A 318 22.59 11.78 -33.46
CA MET A 318 22.61 10.41 -32.93
C MET A 318 22.96 10.40 -31.42
N PHE A 319 23.55 11.47 -30.92
CA PHE A 319 23.97 11.60 -29.52
C PHE A 319 23.27 12.78 -28.83
N LYS A 320 22.21 13.33 -29.38
CA LYS A 320 21.26 14.23 -28.72
C LYS A 320 20.07 13.43 -28.20
#